data_f95440e724c1ad3f6d295a86f0c6f55d
#
_entry.id   f95440e724c1ad3f6d295a86f0c6f55d
#
_cell.length_a   1.000
_cell.length_b   1.000
_cell.length_c   1.000
_cell.angle_alpha   90.00
_cell.angle_beta   90.00
_cell.angle_gamma   90.00
#
_symmetry.space_group_name_H-M   'P 1'
#
loop_
_entity.id
_entity.type
_entity.pdbx_description
1 polymer ?
#
loop_
_entity_poly.entity_id
_entity_poly.type
_entity_poly.pdbx_seq_one_letter_code
_entity_poly.pdbx_strand_id
1 'polypeptide(L)'
;MARSLPFPAAFPAARPRRLRRDAFTRALVREHSLSSSDLILPVFVHEGENLAAPIASMPGVSRMSLDLLLRTADEAVQLGIPVIALFPAIEPHLKTVDGAEAFNPEGLIPRAVRALKSRFPQLGVLTDVALDPYTSHGQDGLPDESGYLMNDATVELLVRQAMTQAEAGADMVGPSDMMDGRIGAIRQAFENAGHIHTRIMAYSVKYASGFYGPFRDAVGSKSALGKADKKTYYVDPGNSNEALREVATDLAEGADMVMVKPGMPYLDVVRRVKDEFGVPTFAYQVSGEYAMLKAAAANGWLDHDTVMMESLLAFKRAGADGVLTYFALDAARLLKKA
;
A
#
# COMPACT_ATOMS: atom_id res chain seq x y z
N MET A 1 12.30 -21.00 -19.25
CA MET A 1 13.30 -22.09 -19.22
C MET A 1 13.96 -22.11 -17.87
N ALA A 2 13.82 -23.17 -17.08
CA ALA A 2 14.54 -23.32 -15.82
C ALA A 2 16.05 -23.39 -16.15
N ARG A 3 16.83 -22.41 -15.71
CA ARG A 3 18.29 -22.49 -15.80
C ARG A 3 18.73 -23.65 -14.92
N SER A 4 19.27 -24.71 -15.55
CA SER A 4 19.97 -25.76 -14.79
C SER A 4 21.16 -25.10 -14.11
N LEU A 5 21.09 -24.94 -12.80
CA LEU A 5 22.27 -24.52 -12.03
C LEU A 5 23.34 -25.61 -12.21
N PRO A 6 24.59 -25.26 -12.56
CA PRO A 6 25.67 -26.23 -12.59
C PRO A 6 25.78 -26.86 -11.20
N PHE A 7 25.84 -28.19 -11.13
CA PHE A 7 26.03 -28.86 -9.85
C PHE A 7 27.34 -28.38 -9.21
N PRO A 8 27.28 -27.91 -7.95
CA PRO A 8 28.51 -27.48 -7.28
C PRO A 8 29.47 -28.67 -7.14
N ALA A 9 30.76 -28.36 -7.14
CA ALA A 9 31.76 -29.37 -6.87
C ALA A 9 31.45 -30.13 -5.55
N ALA A 10 31.84 -31.41 -5.45
CA ALA A 10 31.62 -32.20 -4.26
C ALA A 10 32.45 -31.69 -3.07
N PHE A 11 31.99 -31.99 -1.85
CA PHE A 11 32.82 -31.82 -0.65
C PHE A 11 34.13 -32.67 -0.78
N PRO A 12 35.30 -32.13 -0.37
CA PRO A 12 35.54 -30.85 0.34
C PRO A 12 35.82 -29.65 -0.55
N ALA A 13 35.83 -29.77 -1.89
CA ALA A 13 36.09 -28.66 -2.80
C ALA A 13 34.99 -27.59 -2.69
N ALA A 14 33.72 -28.01 -2.65
CA ALA A 14 32.58 -27.12 -2.37
C ALA A 14 32.30 -27.07 -0.87
N ARG A 15 32.34 -25.85 -0.31
CA ARG A 15 32.02 -25.57 1.08
C ARG A 15 31.20 -24.28 1.15
N PRO A 16 29.87 -24.32 1.04
CA PRO A 16 29.00 -23.09 1.08
C PRO A 16 29.18 -22.23 2.33
N ARG A 17 29.55 -22.83 3.49
CA ARG A 17 29.86 -22.12 4.73
C ARG A 17 31.06 -21.17 4.62
N ARG A 18 31.96 -21.37 3.63
CA ARG A 18 33.11 -20.51 3.40
C ARG A 18 32.70 -19.05 3.17
N LEU A 19 31.61 -18.81 2.41
CA LEU A 19 31.08 -17.48 2.12
C LEU A 19 30.30 -16.86 3.30
N ARG A 20 29.97 -17.64 4.34
CA ARG A 20 29.23 -17.17 5.53
C ARG A 20 30.12 -16.86 6.72
N ARG A 21 31.38 -17.25 6.67
CA ARG A 21 32.30 -17.21 7.81
C ARG A 21 32.52 -15.78 8.33
N ASP A 22 32.89 -14.88 7.46
CA ASP A 22 33.35 -13.56 7.81
C ASP A 22 32.34 -12.49 7.40
N ALA A 23 32.26 -11.38 8.16
CA ALA A 23 31.31 -10.29 7.91
C ALA A 23 31.50 -9.65 6.53
N PHE A 24 32.76 -9.40 6.14
CA PHE A 24 33.06 -8.81 4.84
C PHE A 24 32.62 -9.71 3.68
N THR A 25 32.78 -11.03 3.80
CA THR A 25 32.36 -11.97 2.76
C THR A 25 30.83 -11.98 2.67
N ARG A 26 30.11 -12.03 3.82
CA ARG A 26 28.65 -11.96 3.82
C ARG A 26 28.12 -10.67 3.21
N ALA A 27 28.80 -9.53 3.46
CA ALA A 27 28.43 -8.25 2.85
C ALA A 27 28.68 -8.28 1.33
N LEU A 28 29.82 -8.83 0.89
CA LEU A 28 30.21 -8.88 -0.53
C LEU A 28 29.24 -9.71 -1.39
N VAL A 29 28.74 -10.83 -0.84
CA VAL A 29 27.86 -11.76 -1.58
C VAL A 29 26.37 -11.51 -1.32
N ARG A 30 26.02 -10.44 -0.64
CA ARG A 30 24.61 -10.09 -0.37
C ARG A 30 23.91 -9.72 -1.68
N GLU A 31 22.83 -10.43 -2.00
CA GLU A 31 22.08 -10.25 -3.26
C GLU A 31 21.06 -9.11 -3.20
N HIS A 32 20.49 -8.84 -2.03
CA HIS A 32 19.45 -7.83 -1.83
C HIS A 32 19.79 -6.90 -0.67
N SER A 33 19.45 -5.64 -0.83
CA SER A 33 19.56 -4.60 0.21
C SER A 33 18.24 -3.86 0.32
N LEU A 34 18.01 -3.24 1.47
CA LEU A 34 16.91 -2.32 1.74
C LEU A 34 17.48 -0.93 1.94
N SER A 35 16.84 0.07 1.37
CA SER A 35 17.15 1.48 1.55
C SER A 35 15.89 2.28 1.89
N SER A 36 16.04 3.52 2.38
CA SER A 36 14.89 4.39 2.64
C SER A 36 14.07 4.68 1.37
N SER A 37 14.71 4.66 0.19
CA SER A 37 14.03 4.87 -1.09
C SER A 37 13.13 3.71 -1.52
N ASP A 38 13.19 2.56 -0.86
CA ASP A 38 12.29 1.44 -1.08
C ASP A 38 10.99 1.52 -0.26
N LEU A 39 10.87 2.54 0.62
CA LEU A 39 9.77 2.64 1.59
C LEU A 39 8.72 3.65 1.15
N ILE A 40 7.45 3.29 1.30
CA ILE A 40 6.30 4.18 1.18
C ILE A 40 5.65 4.26 2.57
N LEU A 41 5.47 5.48 3.09
CA LEU A 41 4.90 5.72 4.42
C LEU A 41 3.37 5.88 4.35
N PRO A 42 2.56 4.90 4.81
CA PRO A 42 1.13 5.08 4.94
C PRO A 42 0.79 5.92 6.19
N VAL A 43 -0.13 6.86 6.05
CA VAL A 43 -0.61 7.69 7.14
C VAL A 43 -2.13 7.78 7.16
N PHE A 44 -2.71 7.80 8.36
CA PHE A 44 -4.14 8.04 8.55
C PHE A 44 -4.35 9.52 8.90
N VAL A 45 -5.20 10.19 8.11
CA VAL A 45 -5.51 11.61 8.28
C VAL A 45 -6.94 11.78 8.76
N HIS A 46 -7.17 12.67 9.69
CA HIS A 46 -8.51 13.06 10.15
C HIS A 46 -8.61 14.56 10.40
N GLU A 47 -9.82 15.04 10.58
CA GLU A 47 -10.10 16.44 10.89
C GLU A 47 -9.60 16.80 12.29
N GLY A 48 -9.28 18.07 12.49
CA GLY A 48 -8.85 18.61 13.76
C GLY A 48 -7.57 19.42 13.67
N GLU A 49 -7.08 19.87 14.82
CA GLU A 49 -5.86 20.64 14.98
C GLU A 49 -5.08 20.07 16.17
N ASN A 50 -3.78 19.86 15.99
CA ASN A 50 -2.86 19.29 16.97
C ASN A 50 -3.39 17.99 17.60
N LEU A 51 -4.04 17.16 16.81
CA LEU A 51 -4.73 15.95 17.26
C LEU A 51 -4.05 14.70 16.68
N ALA A 52 -3.61 13.81 17.58
CA ALA A 52 -3.14 12.47 17.26
C ALA A 52 -3.97 11.46 18.04
N ALA A 53 -4.83 10.71 17.35
CA ALA A 53 -5.68 9.68 17.95
C ALA A 53 -5.03 8.29 17.74
N PRO A 54 -4.47 7.66 18.80
CA PRO A 54 -3.84 6.34 18.66
C PRO A 54 -4.81 5.27 18.17
N ILE A 55 -4.30 4.33 17.38
CA ILE A 55 -5.06 3.18 16.90
C ILE A 55 -4.67 1.99 17.77
N ALA A 56 -5.60 1.54 18.62
CA ALA A 56 -5.33 0.51 19.64
C ALA A 56 -4.79 -0.80 19.04
N SER A 57 -5.29 -1.19 17.88
CA SER A 57 -4.86 -2.40 17.15
C SER A 57 -3.55 -2.22 16.36
N MET A 58 -2.97 -1.01 16.34
CA MET A 58 -1.72 -0.68 15.64
C MET A 58 -0.79 0.14 16.54
N PRO A 59 -0.11 -0.47 17.53
CA PRO A 59 0.74 0.25 18.48
C PRO A 59 1.80 1.11 17.78
N GLY A 60 1.83 2.42 18.11
CA GLY A 60 2.74 3.39 17.49
C GLY A 60 2.18 4.10 16.26
N VAL A 61 1.00 3.71 15.75
CA VAL A 61 0.31 4.39 14.65
C VAL A 61 -0.88 5.17 15.17
N SER A 62 -1.07 6.38 14.66
CA SER A 62 -2.19 7.27 15.02
C SER A 62 -2.86 7.84 13.78
N ARG A 63 -4.14 8.17 13.90
CA ARG A 63 -4.78 9.12 12.99
C ARG A 63 -4.29 10.50 13.37
N MET A 64 -3.94 11.32 12.42
CA MET A 64 -3.35 12.64 12.68
C MET A 64 -4.03 13.76 11.90
N SER A 65 -4.14 14.92 12.54
CA SER A 65 -4.59 16.16 11.88
C SER A 65 -3.55 16.67 10.87
N LEU A 66 -3.97 17.57 9.95
CA LEU A 66 -3.11 18.06 8.86
C LEU A 66 -1.81 18.70 9.34
N ASP A 67 -1.83 19.44 10.44
CA ASP A 67 -0.63 20.06 11.02
C ASP A 67 0.39 19.03 11.51
N LEU A 68 -0.07 17.90 12.09
CA LEU A 68 0.80 16.78 12.50
C LEU A 68 1.24 15.94 11.30
N LEU A 69 0.40 15.79 10.27
CA LEU A 69 0.78 15.18 9.00
C LEU A 69 2.00 15.90 8.40
N LEU A 70 2.00 17.24 8.40
CA LEU A 70 3.13 18.02 7.86
C LEU A 70 4.43 17.82 8.67
N ARG A 71 4.34 17.61 9.99
CA ARG A 71 5.53 17.25 10.81
C ARG A 71 6.04 15.85 10.48
N THR A 72 5.14 14.88 10.31
CA THR A 72 5.49 13.51 9.92
C THR A 72 6.10 13.48 8.51
N ALA A 73 5.59 14.28 7.57
CA ALA A 73 6.14 14.41 6.24
C ALA A 73 7.55 15.04 6.24
N ASP A 74 7.80 16.03 7.10
CA ASP A 74 9.14 16.61 7.29
C ASP A 74 10.14 15.54 7.73
N GLU A 75 9.79 14.71 8.71
CA GLU A 75 10.61 13.60 9.15
C GLU A 75 10.85 12.56 8.05
N ALA A 76 9.81 12.20 7.29
CA ALA A 76 9.93 11.27 6.16
C ALA A 76 10.94 11.78 5.11
N VAL A 77 10.88 13.07 4.76
CA VAL A 77 11.82 13.72 3.85
C VAL A 77 13.25 13.68 4.41
N GLN A 78 13.44 14.02 5.69
CA GLN A 78 14.76 13.99 6.34
C GLN A 78 15.38 12.59 6.41
N LEU A 79 14.55 11.56 6.45
CA LEU A 79 14.95 10.15 6.45
C LEU A 79 15.12 9.57 5.03
N GLY A 80 14.82 10.34 3.98
CA GLY A 80 14.94 9.91 2.58
C GLY A 80 13.83 8.98 2.11
N ILE A 81 12.66 8.98 2.77
CA ILE A 81 11.46 8.27 2.30
C ILE A 81 10.86 9.07 1.14
N PRO A 82 10.71 8.48 -0.06
CA PRO A 82 10.33 9.23 -1.25
C PRO A 82 8.83 9.51 -1.37
N VAL A 83 7.97 8.69 -0.74
CA VAL A 83 6.52 8.72 -0.94
C VAL A 83 5.77 8.56 0.38
N ILE A 84 4.73 9.39 0.53
CA ILE A 84 3.71 9.25 1.58
C ILE A 84 2.38 8.82 0.97
N ALA A 85 1.69 7.85 1.58
CA ALA A 85 0.39 7.35 1.14
C ALA A 85 -0.71 7.78 2.11
N LEU A 86 -1.76 8.47 1.61
CA LEU A 86 -2.80 9.08 2.42
C LEU A 86 -4.04 8.20 2.52
N PHE A 87 -4.50 7.93 3.74
CA PHE A 87 -5.73 7.22 4.05
C PHE A 87 -6.61 8.07 4.98
N PRO A 88 -7.86 8.41 4.59
CA PRO A 88 -8.71 9.25 5.41
C PRO A 88 -9.45 8.47 6.49
N ALA A 89 -9.64 9.10 7.64
CA ALA A 89 -10.63 8.72 8.63
C ALA A 89 -11.76 9.76 8.58
N ILE A 90 -12.82 9.46 7.84
CA ILE A 90 -13.93 10.38 7.57
C ILE A 90 -14.92 10.36 8.72
N GLU A 91 -15.37 11.55 9.12
CA GLU A 91 -16.40 11.73 10.14
C GLU A 91 -17.71 11.03 9.74
N PRO A 92 -18.39 10.34 10.67
CA PRO A 92 -19.57 9.53 10.34
C PRO A 92 -20.70 10.31 9.65
N HIS A 93 -20.88 11.57 9.96
CA HIS A 93 -21.93 12.41 9.37
C HIS A 93 -21.68 12.82 7.91
N LEU A 94 -20.44 12.67 7.42
CA LEU A 94 -20.05 12.92 6.02
C LEU A 94 -20.15 11.68 5.15
N LYS A 95 -20.39 10.51 5.75
CA LYS A 95 -20.51 9.25 5.01
C LYS A 95 -21.90 9.12 4.40
N THR A 96 -21.94 8.85 3.10
CA THR A 96 -23.18 8.65 2.33
C THR A 96 -23.20 7.26 1.67
N VAL A 97 -24.30 6.86 1.07
CA VAL A 97 -24.38 5.58 0.35
C VAL A 97 -23.46 5.57 -0.88
N ASP A 98 -23.34 6.70 -1.55
CA ASP A 98 -22.52 6.89 -2.75
C ASP A 98 -21.11 7.39 -2.47
N GLY A 99 -20.75 7.61 -1.20
CA GLY A 99 -19.43 8.10 -0.82
C GLY A 99 -19.11 9.51 -1.34
N ALA A 100 -20.10 10.41 -1.40
CA ALA A 100 -19.99 11.73 -2.04
C ALA A 100 -18.81 12.58 -1.55
N GLU A 101 -18.38 12.43 -0.31
CA GLU A 101 -17.21 13.13 0.24
C GLU A 101 -15.89 12.71 -0.43
N ALA A 102 -15.84 11.56 -1.12
CA ALA A 102 -14.64 11.07 -1.83
C ALA A 102 -14.23 11.99 -3.00
N PHE A 103 -15.19 12.69 -3.59
CA PHE A 103 -14.96 13.60 -4.70
C PHE A 103 -15.29 15.07 -4.37
N ASN A 104 -15.28 15.42 -3.06
CA ASN A 104 -15.35 16.80 -2.60
C ASN A 104 -13.97 17.47 -2.77
N PRO A 105 -13.81 18.51 -3.64
CA PRO A 105 -12.51 19.14 -3.88
C PRO A 105 -11.97 19.87 -2.64
N GLU A 106 -12.82 20.23 -1.68
CA GLU A 106 -12.45 20.83 -0.38
C GLU A 106 -12.45 19.80 0.75
N GLY A 107 -12.58 18.50 0.42
CA GLY A 107 -12.52 17.41 1.36
C GLY A 107 -11.14 17.22 2.00
N LEU A 108 -11.06 16.34 2.99
CA LEU A 108 -9.87 16.13 3.79
C LEU A 108 -8.63 15.73 2.94
N ILE A 109 -8.78 14.79 2.00
CA ILE A 109 -7.65 14.32 1.19
C ILE A 109 -7.15 15.37 0.20
N PRO A 110 -7.98 16.06 -0.61
CA PRO A 110 -7.51 17.14 -1.47
C PRO A 110 -6.80 18.27 -0.70
N ARG A 111 -7.28 18.64 0.49
CA ARG A 111 -6.60 19.62 1.36
C ARG A 111 -5.24 19.11 1.84
N ALA A 112 -5.15 17.83 2.24
CA ALA A 112 -3.89 17.21 2.66
C ALA A 112 -2.87 17.19 1.52
N VAL A 113 -3.29 16.83 0.31
CA VAL A 113 -2.44 16.84 -0.90
C VAL A 113 -1.91 18.25 -1.16
N ARG A 114 -2.79 19.26 -1.22
CA ARG A 114 -2.36 20.67 -1.44
C ARG A 114 -1.37 21.13 -0.37
N ALA A 115 -1.62 20.83 0.90
CA ALA A 115 -0.73 21.22 2.00
C ALA A 115 0.65 20.53 1.90
N LEU A 116 0.70 19.26 1.58
CA LEU A 116 1.95 18.50 1.39
C LEU A 116 2.72 19.02 0.19
N LYS A 117 2.09 19.19 -0.97
CA LYS A 117 2.74 19.66 -2.20
C LYS A 117 3.24 21.10 -2.08
N SER A 118 2.53 21.98 -1.36
CA SER A 118 2.97 23.35 -1.08
C SER A 118 4.24 23.37 -0.22
N ARG A 119 4.36 22.48 0.79
CA ARG A 119 5.49 22.49 1.73
C ARG A 119 6.65 21.60 1.31
N PHE A 120 6.35 20.47 0.67
CA PHE A 120 7.32 19.43 0.28
C PHE A 120 7.13 19.03 -1.18
N PRO A 121 7.40 19.92 -2.15
CA PRO A 121 7.16 19.64 -3.58
C PRO A 121 7.90 18.42 -4.10
N GLN A 122 9.02 18.02 -3.47
CA GLN A 122 9.82 16.86 -3.82
C GLN A 122 9.29 15.54 -3.25
N LEU A 123 8.42 15.59 -2.22
CA LEU A 123 7.81 14.38 -1.64
C LEU A 123 6.68 13.88 -2.53
N GLY A 124 6.76 12.63 -2.97
CA GLY A 124 5.68 11.99 -3.71
C GLY A 124 4.44 11.77 -2.81
N VAL A 125 3.28 12.15 -3.31
CA VAL A 125 2.01 11.94 -2.61
C VAL A 125 1.18 10.91 -3.39
N LEU A 126 0.95 9.76 -2.75
CA LEU A 126 0.07 8.69 -3.22
C LEU A 126 -1.27 8.81 -2.49
N THR A 127 -2.37 8.84 -3.22
CA THR A 127 -3.72 8.83 -2.65
C THR A 127 -4.44 7.53 -2.96
N ASP A 128 -5.18 7.02 -1.99
CA ASP A 128 -6.04 5.84 -2.19
C ASP A 128 -7.30 6.22 -2.99
N VAL A 129 -7.63 5.43 -4.02
CA VAL A 129 -8.89 5.55 -4.75
C VAL A 129 -9.74 4.34 -4.38
N ALA A 130 -10.64 4.54 -3.44
CA ALA A 130 -11.60 3.57 -2.94
C ALA A 130 -12.70 4.29 -2.17
N LEU A 131 -13.91 3.77 -2.16
CA LEU A 131 -15.05 4.42 -1.55
C LEU A 131 -15.32 3.98 -0.10
N ASP A 132 -14.75 2.89 0.38
CA ASP A 132 -15.04 2.32 1.68
C ASP A 132 -14.79 3.24 2.89
N PRO A 133 -13.86 4.22 2.89
CA PRO A 133 -13.76 5.21 3.96
C PRO A 133 -14.94 6.20 3.97
N TYR A 134 -15.58 6.40 2.83
CA TYR A 134 -16.59 7.45 2.58
C TYR A 134 -18.02 6.92 2.56
N THR A 135 -18.21 5.60 2.38
CA THR A 135 -19.53 4.99 2.32
C THR A 135 -20.08 4.68 3.71
N SER A 136 -21.41 4.87 3.88
CA SER A 136 -22.10 4.57 5.13
C SER A 136 -22.20 3.08 5.43
N HIS A 137 -22.04 2.22 4.43
CA HIS A 137 -22.05 0.75 4.52
C HIS A 137 -20.65 0.11 4.50
N GLY A 138 -19.55 0.88 4.31
CA GLY A 138 -18.16 0.40 4.40
C GLY A 138 -17.70 -0.50 3.25
N GLN A 139 -18.44 -0.58 2.14
CA GLN A 139 -18.03 -1.26 0.91
C GLN A 139 -17.30 -0.30 -0.04
N ASP A 140 -16.50 -0.87 -0.98
CA ASP A 140 -15.68 -0.09 -1.92
C ASP A 140 -16.49 0.46 -3.13
N GLY A 141 -17.79 0.26 -3.19
CA GLY A 141 -18.63 0.69 -4.32
C GLY A 141 -20.10 0.76 -3.99
N LEU A 142 -20.93 1.02 -4.99
CA LEU A 142 -22.39 1.17 -4.89
C LEU A 142 -23.07 -0.20 -4.84
N PRO A 143 -23.81 -0.53 -3.76
CA PRO A 143 -24.61 -1.75 -3.72
C PRO A 143 -25.93 -1.58 -4.49
N ASP A 144 -26.39 -2.66 -5.14
CA ASP A 144 -27.76 -2.80 -5.59
C ASP A 144 -28.70 -3.20 -4.43
N GLU A 145 -29.98 -3.45 -4.72
CA GLU A 145 -30.98 -3.85 -3.74
C GLU A 145 -30.65 -5.19 -3.03
N SER A 146 -29.82 -6.04 -3.66
CA SER A 146 -29.34 -7.30 -3.09
C SER A 146 -28.10 -7.15 -2.21
N GLY A 147 -27.44 -5.99 -2.27
CA GLY A 147 -26.17 -5.72 -1.62
C GLY A 147 -24.94 -6.08 -2.49
N TYR A 148 -25.15 -6.51 -3.74
CA TYR A 148 -24.07 -6.74 -4.70
C TYR A 148 -23.55 -5.40 -5.25
N LEU A 149 -22.22 -5.24 -5.36
CA LEU A 149 -21.65 -3.99 -5.85
C LEU A 149 -21.76 -3.88 -7.39
N MET A 150 -22.38 -2.79 -7.84
CA MET A 150 -22.54 -2.46 -9.25
C MET A 150 -21.20 -1.94 -9.80
N ASN A 151 -20.52 -2.75 -10.60
CA ASN A 151 -19.20 -2.44 -11.15
C ASN A 151 -19.15 -1.10 -11.87
N ASP A 152 -19.91 -0.94 -12.95
CA ASP A 152 -19.81 0.20 -13.87
C ASP A 152 -20.18 1.52 -13.18
N ALA A 153 -21.27 1.53 -12.41
CA ALA A 153 -21.65 2.71 -11.64
C ALA A 153 -20.62 3.08 -10.56
N THR A 154 -19.94 2.10 -9.99
CA THR A 154 -18.84 2.35 -9.05
C THR A 154 -17.63 2.95 -9.76
N VAL A 155 -17.25 2.44 -10.93
CA VAL A 155 -16.12 2.97 -11.72
C VAL A 155 -16.32 4.45 -12.04
N GLU A 156 -17.52 4.91 -12.36
CA GLU A 156 -17.82 6.33 -12.58
C GLU A 156 -17.46 7.19 -11.37
N LEU A 157 -17.77 6.72 -10.15
CA LEU A 157 -17.43 7.44 -8.91
C LEU A 157 -15.93 7.42 -8.61
N LEU A 158 -15.27 6.29 -8.87
CA LEU A 158 -13.81 6.15 -8.71
C LEU A 158 -13.05 7.09 -9.65
N VAL A 159 -13.51 7.26 -10.89
CA VAL A 159 -12.96 8.25 -11.83
C VAL A 159 -13.10 9.67 -11.26
N ARG A 160 -14.27 10.02 -10.72
CA ARG A 160 -14.47 11.35 -10.10
C ARG A 160 -13.53 11.56 -8.91
N GLN A 161 -13.36 10.55 -8.06
CA GLN A 161 -12.43 10.59 -6.92
C GLN A 161 -11.00 10.79 -7.39
N ALA A 162 -10.53 9.98 -8.36
CA ALA A 162 -9.18 10.07 -8.90
C ALA A 162 -8.91 11.45 -9.53
N MET A 163 -9.86 12.00 -10.29
CA MET A 163 -9.77 13.34 -10.87
C MET A 163 -9.64 14.40 -9.80
N THR A 164 -10.48 14.39 -8.77
CA THR A 164 -10.43 15.35 -7.66
C THR A 164 -9.06 15.33 -6.95
N GLN A 165 -8.46 14.13 -6.80
CA GLN A 165 -7.14 13.97 -6.19
C GLN A 165 -6.02 14.46 -7.10
N ALA A 166 -6.08 14.19 -8.40
CA ALA A 166 -5.11 14.67 -9.39
C ALA A 166 -5.16 16.22 -9.52
N GLU A 167 -6.34 16.80 -9.55
CA GLU A 167 -6.54 18.26 -9.55
C GLU A 167 -6.00 18.93 -8.28
N ALA A 168 -6.04 18.25 -7.14
CA ALA A 168 -5.41 18.72 -5.90
C ALA A 168 -3.88 18.64 -5.93
N GLY A 169 -3.28 17.94 -6.90
CA GLY A 169 -1.82 17.81 -7.10
C GLY A 169 -1.24 16.50 -6.60
N ALA A 170 -2.02 15.42 -6.46
CA ALA A 170 -1.50 14.10 -6.17
C ALA A 170 -0.53 13.64 -7.27
N ASP A 171 0.64 13.13 -6.90
CA ASP A 171 1.65 12.65 -7.86
C ASP A 171 1.29 11.28 -8.42
N MET A 172 0.54 10.50 -7.63
CA MET A 172 0.05 9.18 -8.03
C MET A 172 -1.24 8.82 -7.29
N VAL A 173 -2.06 8.02 -7.93
CA VAL A 173 -3.26 7.43 -7.34
C VAL A 173 -3.12 5.91 -7.24
N GLY A 174 -3.72 5.33 -6.19
CA GLY A 174 -3.70 3.90 -5.93
C GLY A 174 -5.11 3.32 -5.91
N PRO A 175 -5.72 2.96 -7.05
CA PRO A 175 -7.03 2.33 -7.08
C PRO A 175 -7.00 0.99 -6.35
N SER A 176 -7.74 0.89 -5.25
CA SER A 176 -7.71 -0.26 -4.34
C SER A 176 -9.07 -0.95 -4.17
N ASP A 177 -10.01 -0.62 -5.02
CA ASP A 177 -11.40 -1.07 -5.01
C ASP A 177 -11.61 -2.46 -5.64
N MET A 178 -10.83 -2.81 -6.67
CA MET A 178 -10.90 -4.06 -7.46
C MET A 178 -12.10 -4.15 -8.44
N MET A 179 -12.64 -3.03 -8.90
CA MET A 179 -13.66 -3.04 -9.96
C MET A 179 -13.02 -3.27 -11.33
N ASP A 180 -13.72 -3.99 -12.21
CA ASP A 180 -13.23 -4.26 -13.58
C ASP A 180 -13.21 -2.98 -14.42
N GLY A 181 -12.13 -2.74 -15.18
CA GLY A 181 -12.00 -1.60 -16.09
C GLY A 181 -11.68 -0.26 -15.44
N ARG A 182 -11.51 -0.20 -14.11
CA ARG A 182 -11.27 1.03 -13.36
C ARG A 182 -9.97 1.74 -13.75
N ILE A 183 -8.93 0.97 -14.01
CA ILE A 183 -7.62 1.54 -14.36
C ILE A 183 -7.69 2.24 -15.71
N GLY A 184 -8.31 1.60 -16.70
CA GLY A 184 -8.49 2.19 -18.04
C GLY A 184 -9.36 3.43 -18.00
N ALA A 185 -10.46 3.42 -17.24
CA ALA A 185 -11.34 4.56 -17.09
C ALA A 185 -10.64 5.77 -16.43
N ILE A 186 -9.88 5.54 -15.36
CA ILE A 186 -9.10 6.59 -14.68
C ILE A 186 -8.00 7.11 -15.61
N ARG A 187 -7.24 6.25 -16.27
CA ARG A 187 -6.20 6.66 -17.23
C ARG A 187 -6.78 7.53 -18.32
N GLN A 188 -7.86 7.11 -18.95
CA GLN A 188 -8.52 7.88 -20.01
C GLN A 188 -8.98 9.26 -19.52
N ALA A 189 -9.52 9.35 -18.29
CA ALA A 189 -9.92 10.62 -17.72
C ALA A 189 -8.72 11.55 -17.50
N PHE A 190 -7.59 11.03 -16.97
CA PHE A 190 -6.36 11.78 -16.79
C PHE A 190 -5.81 12.33 -18.09
N GLU A 191 -5.72 11.49 -19.14
CA GLU A 191 -5.25 11.90 -20.47
C GLU A 191 -6.14 13.01 -21.07
N ASN A 192 -7.46 12.85 -20.98
CA ASN A 192 -8.43 13.82 -21.50
C ASN A 192 -8.36 15.18 -20.78
N ALA A 193 -8.02 15.18 -19.49
CA ALA A 193 -7.91 16.40 -18.68
C ALA A 193 -6.49 17.00 -18.64
N GLY A 194 -5.52 16.35 -19.29
CA GLY A 194 -4.12 16.81 -19.31
C GLY A 194 -3.30 16.45 -18.07
N HIS A 195 -3.78 15.56 -17.21
CA HIS A 195 -3.04 15.00 -16.05
C HIS A 195 -2.08 13.87 -16.48
N ILE A 196 -1.39 14.04 -17.60
CA ILE A 196 -0.54 13.04 -18.25
C ILE A 196 0.64 12.54 -17.40
N HIS A 197 0.97 13.25 -16.33
CA HIS A 197 2.07 12.91 -15.41
C HIS A 197 1.60 12.27 -14.10
N THR A 198 0.29 12.16 -13.86
CA THR A 198 -0.25 11.47 -12.68
C THR A 198 -0.15 9.96 -12.89
N ARG A 199 0.63 9.29 -12.01
CA ARG A 199 0.88 7.85 -12.10
C ARG A 199 -0.29 7.08 -11.50
N ILE A 200 -0.49 5.87 -12.00
CA ILE A 200 -1.42 4.90 -11.42
C ILE A 200 -0.61 3.74 -10.83
N MET A 201 -0.60 3.61 -9.51
CA MET A 201 -0.10 2.44 -8.79
C MET A 201 -1.29 1.54 -8.47
N ALA A 202 -1.61 0.64 -9.39
CA ALA A 202 -2.79 -0.20 -9.26
C ALA A 202 -2.61 -1.24 -8.15
N TYR A 203 -3.60 -1.36 -7.27
CA TYR A 203 -3.70 -2.51 -6.36
C TYR A 203 -4.22 -3.71 -7.16
N SER A 204 -3.40 -4.16 -8.12
CA SER A 204 -3.79 -5.18 -9.11
C SER A 204 -4.14 -6.52 -8.47
N VAL A 205 -3.55 -6.81 -7.29
CA VAL A 205 -3.82 -8.07 -6.57
C VAL A 205 -4.14 -7.76 -5.13
N LYS A 206 -5.42 -7.56 -4.83
CA LYS A 206 -5.92 -7.35 -3.46
C LYS A 206 -6.77 -8.54 -3.03
N TYR A 207 -6.25 -9.32 -2.11
CA TYR A 207 -6.90 -10.54 -1.62
C TYR A 207 -7.96 -10.27 -0.56
N ALA A 208 -8.99 -11.11 -0.50
CA ALA A 208 -9.97 -11.14 0.59
C ALA A 208 -9.33 -11.70 1.87
N SER A 209 -8.59 -10.87 2.59
CA SER A 209 -7.68 -11.29 3.66
C SER A 209 -8.20 -10.97 5.06
N GLY A 210 -7.92 -11.88 6.01
CA GLY A 210 -8.11 -11.64 7.44
C GLY A 210 -7.13 -10.63 8.05
N PHE A 211 -6.03 -10.31 7.36
CA PHE A 211 -5.00 -9.37 7.84
C PHE A 211 -5.41 -7.88 7.77
N TYR A 212 -6.62 -7.54 7.32
CA TYR A 212 -7.11 -6.15 7.26
C TYR A 212 -7.80 -5.67 8.54
N GLY A 213 -7.93 -6.51 9.56
CA GLY A 213 -8.66 -6.17 10.78
C GLY A 213 -8.28 -4.80 11.37
N PRO A 214 -6.99 -4.53 11.67
CA PRO A 214 -6.56 -3.27 12.26
C PRO A 214 -6.77 -2.05 11.33
N PHE A 215 -6.68 -2.20 10.02
CA PHE A 215 -6.95 -1.12 9.06
C PHE A 215 -8.43 -0.68 9.12
N ARG A 216 -9.35 -1.63 9.19
CA ARG A 216 -10.80 -1.32 9.33
C ARG A 216 -11.09 -0.54 10.60
N ASP A 217 -10.34 -0.81 11.67
CA ASP A 217 -10.38 -0.03 12.91
C ASP A 217 -9.85 1.39 12.69
N ALA A 218 -8.73 1.51 11.97
CA ALA A 218 -8.06 2.78 11.68
C ALA A 218 -8.92 3.77 10.86
N VAL A 219 -9.63 3.31 9.82
CA VAL A 219 -10.49 4.15 8.98
C VAL A 219 -11.94 4.22 9.46
N GLY A 220 -12.28 3.51 10.56
CA GLY A 220 -13.62 3.50 11.13
C GLY A 220 -14.68 2.80 10.26
N SER A 221 -14.27 1.86 9.38
CA SER A 221 -15.19 1.10 8.51
C SER A 221 -15.69 -0.20 9.11
N LYS A 222 -15.11 -0.66 10.23
CA LYS A 222 -15.45 -1.93 10.87
C LYS A 222 -16.91 -2.03 11.31
N SER A 223 -17.45 -0.96 11.88
CA SER A 223 -18.85 -0.90 12.34
C SER A 223 -19.83 -0.81 11.17
N ALA A 224 -19.45 -0.13 10.10
CA ALA A 224 -20.27 0.07 8.91
C ALA A 224 -20.43 -1.22 8.09
N LEU A 225 -19.33 -1.98 7.91
CA LEU A 225 -19.34 -3.24 7.14
C LEU A 225 -20.19 -4.34 7.81
N GLY A 226 -20.34 -4.33 9.14
CA GLY A 226 -21.14 -5.29 9.88
C GLY A 226 -20.72 -6.74 9.62
N LYS A 227 -21.65 -7.58 9.11
CA LYS A 227 -21.40 -8.98 8.71
C LYS A 227 -21.08 -9.17 7.23
N ALA A 228 -21.15 -8.11 6.41
CA ALA A 228 -20.82 -8.19 4.99
C ALA A 228 -19.32 -8.47 4.79
N ASP A 229 -19.00 -9.12 3.68
CA ASP A 229 -17.60 -9.36 3.28
C ASP A 229 -17.31 -8.71 1.91
N LYS A 230 -16.09 -8.83 1.45
CA LYS A 230 -15.60 -8.23 0.18
C LYS A 230 -15.19 -9.32 -0.83
N LYS A 231 -15.66 -10.56 -0.65
CA LYS A 231 -15.24 -11.71 -1.47
C LYS A 231 -15.79 -11.69 -2.89
N THR A 232 -16.82 -10.89 -3.15
CA THR A 232 -17.43 -10.78 -4.48
C THR A 232 -16.59 -9.94 -5.45
N TYR A 233 -15.56 -9.24 -4.95
CA TYR A 233 -14.69 -8.40 -5.78
C TYR A 233 -13.20 -8.42 -5.39
N TYR A 234 -12.82 -8.96 -4.23
CA TYR A 234 -11.41 -9.21 -3.90
C TYR A 234 -11.00 -10.62 -4.33
N VAL A 235 -9.74 -10.78 -4.71
CA VAL A 235 -9.17 -12.07 -5.11
C VAL A 235 -9.25 -13.09 -3.99
N ASP A 236 -9.62 -14.33 -4.32
CA ASP A 236 -9.65 -15.42 -3.33
C ASP A 236 -8.24 -15.77 -2.85
N PRO A 237 -8.00 -15.89 -1.53
CA PRO A 237 -6.69 -16.24 -0.98
C PRO A 237 -6.09 -17.55 -1.51
N GLY A 238 -6.89 -18.44 -2.04
CA GLY A 238 -6.44 -19.69 -2.67
C GLY A 238 -5.92 -19.55 -4.09
N ASN A 239 -6.10 -18.36 -4.73
CA ASN A 239 -5.81 -18.17 -6.15
C ASN A 239 -4.49 -17.40 -6.37
N SER A 240 -3.59 -17.96 -7.15
CA SER A 240 -2.34 -17.28 -7.54
C SER A 240 -2.21 -17.06 -9.07
N ASN A 241 -2.93 -17.85 -9.88
CA ASN A 241 -2.98 -17.65 -11.34
C ASN A 241 -3.89 -16.46 -11.72
N GLU A 242 -4.96 -16.25 -10.97
CA GLU A 242 -5.85 -15.11 -11.10
C GLU A 242 -5.07 -13.80 -10.92
N ALA A 243 -4.17 -13.73 -9.94
CA ALA A 243 -3.30 -12.60 -9.71
C ALA A 243 -2.53 -12.15 -10.97
N LEU A 244 -2.04 -13.09 -11.78
CA LEU A 244 -1.33 -12.74 -13.02
C LEU A 244 -2.29 -12.18 -14.09
N ARG A 245 -3.54 -12.65 -14.14
CA ARG A 245 -4.56 -12.09 -15.06
C ARG A 245 -4.94 -10.67 -14.67
N GLU A 246 -5.17 -10.43 -13.38
CA GLU A 246 -5.47 -9.08 -12.86
C GLU A 246 -4.35 -8.09 -13.20
N VAL A 247 -3.09 -8.48 -12.94
CA VAL A 247 -1.93 -7.64 -13.30
C VAL A 247 -1.85 -7.39 -14.80
N ALA A 248 -2.06 -8.42 -15.63
CA ALA A 248 -2.03 -8.27 -17.09
C ALA A 248 -3.11 -7.31 -17.58
N THR A 249 -4.31 -7.38 -17.00
CA THR A 249 -5.43 -6.48 -17.32
C THR A 249 -5.10 -5.04 -16.92
N ASP A 250 -4.70 -4.80 -15.67
CA ASP A 250 -4.37 -3.45 -15.18
C ASP A 250 -3.22 -2.81 -15.99
N LEU A 251 -2.21 -3.58 -16.39
CA LEU A 251 -1.12 -3.09 -17.24
C LEU A 251 -1.63 -2.73 -18.64
N ALA A 252 -2.49 -3.55 -19.24
CA ALA A 252 -3.10 -3.25 -20.54
C ALA A 252 -4.01 -2.02 -20.49
N GLU A 253 -4.62 -1.74 -19.35
CA GLU A 253 -5.44 -0.56 -19.06
C GLU A 253 -4.61 0.70 -18.75
N GLY A 254 -3.30 0.61 -18.58
CA GLY A 254 -2.41 1.76 -18.40
C GLY A 254 -1.94 2.00 -16.97
N ALA A 255 -1.86 0.98 -16.13
CA ALA A 255 -1.15 1.07 -14.85
C ALA A 255 0.35 1.28 -15.08
N ASP A 256 0.96 2.23 -14.33
CA ASP A 256 2.41 2.48 -14.36
C ASP A 256 3.16 1.53 -13.42
N MET A 257 2.51 1.11 -12.35
CA MET A 257 3.03 0.29 -11.26
C MET A 257 1.94 -0.63 -10.75
N VAL A 258 2.33 -1.78 -10.23
CA VAL A 258 1.39 -2.76 -9.66
C VAL A 258 1.73 -3.08 -8.21
N MET A 259 0.70 -3.38 -7.40
CA MET A 259 0.85 -3.68 -5.98
C MET A 259 0.14 -4.97 -5.61
N VAL A 260 0.80 -5.80 -4.81
CA VAL A 260 0.24 -7.00 -4.16
C VAL A 260 -0.12 -6.68 -2.71
N LYS A 261 -1.36 -6.96 -2.31
CA LYS A 261 -1.90 -6.69 -0.97
C LYS A 261 -2.77 -7.85 -0.47
N PRO A 262 -2.48 -8.42 0.72
CA PRO A 262 -1.34 -8.20 1.61
C PRO A 262 0.00 -8.62 0.99
N GLY A 263 1.10 -8.30 1.68
CA GLY A 263 2.45 -8.55 1.20
C GLY A 263 3.08 -9.85 1.72
N MET A 264 3.37 -9.97 3.04
CA MET A 264 4.11 -11.11 3.60
C MET A 264 3.48 -12.48 3.33
N PRO A 265 2.15 -12.68 3.44
CA PRO A 265 1.53 -13.97 3.14
C PRO A 265 1.53 -14.32 1.64
N TYR A 266 1.86 -13.38 0.76
CA TYR A 266 1.79 -13.47 -0.70
C TYR A 266 3.11 -13.13 -1.40
N LEU A 267 4.26 -13.41 -0.73
CA LEU A 267 5.59 -13.21 -1.33
C LEU A 267 5.81 -14.07 -2.59
N ASP A 268 5.16 -15.22 -2.66
CA ASP A 268 5.11 -16.07 -3.86
C ASP A 268 4.44 -15.34 -5.03
N VAL A 269 3.35 -14.64 -4.77
CA VAL A 269 2.64 -13.83 -5.78
C VAL A 269 3.48 -12.64 -6.21
N VAL A 270 4.11 -11.92 -5.25
CA VAL A 270 5.06 -10.84 -5.56
C VAL A 270 6.16 -11.34 -6.50
N ARG A 271 6.74 -12.51 -6.20
CA ARG A 271 7.78 -13.11 -7.03
C ARG A 271 7.28 -13.48 -8.42
N ARG A 272 6.10 -14.11 -8.52
CA ARG A 272 5.49 -14.48 -9.80
C ARG A 272 5.19 -13.26 -10.68
N VAL A 273 4.61 -12.22 -10.11
CA VAL A 273 4.31 -10.96 -10.83
C VAL A 273 5.60 -10.34 -11.36
N LYS A 274 6.63 -10.25 -10.51
CA LYS A 274 7.91 -9.68 -10.91
C LYS A 274 8.60 -10.48 -12.01
N ASP A 275 8.57 -11.80 -11.94
CA ASP A 275 9.19 -12.67 -12.94
C ASP A 275 8.45 -12.66 -14.27
N GLU A 276 7.11 -12.59 -14.24
CA GLU A 276 6.29 -12.63 -15.45
C GLU A 276 6.32 -11.31 -16.22
N PHE A 277 6.16 -10.19 -15.52
CA PHE A 277 5.94 -8.89 -16.17
C PHE A 277 7.18 -7.97 -16.17
N GLY A 278 8.09 -8.11 -15.22
CA GLY A 278 9.28 -7.27 -15.11
C GLY A 278 9.02 -5.78 -14.80
N VAL A 279 7.77 -5.41 -14.52
CA VAL A 279 7.35 -4.03 -14.23
C VAL A 279 7.67 -3.61 -12.79
N PRO A 280 7.60 -2.31 -12.45
CA PRO A 280 7.66 -1.86 -11.06
C PRO A 280 6.57 -2.51 -10.22
N THR A 281 6.99 -3.36 -9.28
CA THR A 281 6.12 -4.21 -8.45
C THR A 281 6.28 -3.83 -6.98
N PHE A 282 5.18 -3.47 -6.34
CA PHE A 282 5.14 -3.06 -4.93
C PHE A 282 4.39 -4.09 -4.09
N ALA A 283 4.62 -4.05 -2.80
CA ALA A 283 3.88 -4.87 -1.83
C ALA A 283 3.41 -4.00 -0.67
N TYR A 284 2.22 -4.30 -0.13
CA TYR A 284 1.73 -3.65 1.07
C TYR A 284 1.89 -4.58 2.27
N GLN A 285 2.82 -4.27 3.16
CA GLN A 285 2.85 -4.86 4.50
C GLN A 285 1.71 -4.28 5.32
N VAL A 286 0.57 -4.99 5.34
CA VAL A 286 -0.68 -4.46 5.86
C VAL A 286 -0.73 -4.40 7.39
N SER A 287 -1.78 -3.76 7.89
CA SER A 287 -1.99 -3.51 9.32
C SER A 287 -1.95 -4.75 10.21
N GLY A 288 -2.48 -5.88 9.74
CA GLY A 288 -2.43 -7.14 10.48
C GLY A 288 -1.03 -7.73 10.54
N GLU A 289 -0.25 -7.61 9.47
CA GLU A 289 1.16 -8.03 9.44
C GLU A 289 2.00 -7.19 10.40
N TYR A 290 1.81 -5.86 10.37
CA TYR A 290 2.40 -4.92 11.32
C TYR A 290 2.04 -5.27 12.77
N ALA A 291 0.75 -5.42 13.06
CA ALA A 291 0.24 -5.71 14.40
C ALA A 291 0.77 -7.05 14.94
N MET A 292 0.89 -8.07 14.09
CA MET A 292 1.44 -9.39 14.44
C MET A 292 2.89 -9.28 14.90
N LEU A 293 3.74 -8.55 14.17
CA LEU A 293 5.15 -8.36 14.53
C LEU A 293 5.28 -7.50 15.80
N LYS A 294 4.50 -6.41 15.92
CA LYS A 294 4.48 -5.58 17.13
C LYS A 294 4.04 -6.36 18.36
N ALA A 295 3.01 -7.20 18.24
CA ALA A 295 2.53 -8.02 19.35
C ALA A 295 3.56 -9.05 19.79
N ALA A 296 4.21 -9.76 18.87
CA ALA A 296 5.25 -10.72 19.19
C ALA A 296 6.47 -10.04 19.86
N ALA A 297 6.86 -8.86 19.39
CA ALA A 297 7.94 -8.08 19.98
C ALA A 297 7.57 -7.56 21.38
N ALA A 298 6.34 -7.06 21.57
CA ALA A 298 5.87 -6.56 22.87
C ALA A 298 5.84 -7.65 23.93
N ASN A 299 5.64 -8.92 23.56
CA ASN A 299 5.72 -10.08 24.45
C ASN A 299 7.14 -10.61 24.66
N GLY A 300 8.15 -9.98 24.05
CA GLY A 300 9.55 -10.41 24.18
C GLY A 300 9.89 -11.72 23.45
N TRP A 301 9.02 -12.20 22.56
CA TRP A 301 9.25 -13.43 21.79
C TRP A 301 10.17 -13.23 20.59
N LEU A 302 10.14 -12.02 20.02
CA LEU A 302 10.98 -11.62 18.89
C LEU A 302 11.65 -10.28 19.20
N ASP A 303 12.86 -10.07 18.69
CA ASP A 303 13.50 -8.75 18.69
C ASP A 303 12.85 -7.87 17.61
N HIS A 304 12.33 -6.71 18.03
CA HIS A 304 11.53 -5.81 17.18
C HIS A 304 12.29 -5.35 15.94
N ASP A 305 13.49 -4.82 16.13
CA ASP A 305 14.24 -4.21 15.02
C ASP A 305 14.72 -5.27 14.03
N THR A 306 15.15 -6.43 14.56
CA THR A 306 15.59 -7.56 13.74
C THR A 306 14.46 -8.08 12.86
N VAL A 307 13.28 -8.38 13.42
CA VAL A 307 12.18 -8.97 12.62
C VAL A 307 11.53 -7.95 11.68
N MET A 308 11.50 -6.68 12.07
CA MET A 308 11.07 -5.60 11.19
C MET A 308 11.95 -5.53 9.94
N MET A 309 13.27 -5.44 10.12
CA MET A 309 14.21 -5.33 9.00
C MET A 309 14.25 -6.61 8.16
N GLU A 310 14.15 -7.80 8.78
CA GLU A 310 14.11 -9.07 8.06
C GLU A 310 12.83 -9.19 7.22
N SER A 311 11.67 -8.78 7.76
CA SER A 311 10.41 -8.78 7.03
C SER A 311 10.45 -7.88 5.79
N LEU A 312 11.02 -6.68 5.92
CA LEU A 312 11.17 -5.74 4.81
C LEU A 312 12.16 -6.25 3.75
N LEU A 313 13.27 -6.86 4.19
CA LEU A 313 14.22 -7.49 3.28
C LEU A 313 13.62 -8.71 2.54
N ALA A 314 12.65 -9.41 3.16
CA ALA A 314 11.95 -10.52 2.51
C ALA A 314 11.15 -10.05 1.27
N PHE A 315 10.55 -8.86 1.31
CA PHE A 315 9.91 -8.26 0.14
C PHE A 315 10.91 -7.98 -0.99
N LYS A 316 12.07 -7.40 -0.66
CA LYS A 316 13.13 -7.15 -1.64
C LYS A 316 13.62 -8.45 -2.27
N ARG A 317 13.82 -9.51 -1.46
CA ARG A 317 14.20 -10.85 -1.95
C ARG A 317 13.13 -11.48 -2.82
N ALA A 318 11.85 -11.21 -2.56
CA ALA A 318 10.74 -11.64 -3.42
C ALA A 318 10.66 -10.86 -4.74
N GLY A 319 11.39 -9.74 -4.87
CA GLY A 319 11.45 -8.94 -6.09
C GLY A 319 10.63 -7.64 -6.05
N ALA A 320 10.10 -7.26 -4.88
CA ALA A 320 9.43 -5.97 -4.75
C ALA A 320 10.43 -4.82 -4.94
N ASP A 321 10.05 -3.83 -5.75
CA ASP A 321 10.80 -2.60 -5.95
C ASP A 321 10.66 -1.67 -4.74
N GLY A 322 9.48 -1.65 -4.10
CA GLY A 322 9.25 -0.93 -2.86
C GLY A 322 8.15 -1.56 -2.00
N VAL A 323 8.06 -1.09 -0.76
CA VAL A 323 7.14 -1.61 0.25
C VAL A 323 6.38 -0.48 0.91
N LEU A 324 5.05 -0.54 0.86
CA LEU A 324 4.18 0.31 1.66
C LEU A 324 4.04 -0.33 3.04
N THR A 325 4.54 0.35 4.08
CA THR A 325 4.65 -0.23 5.43
C THR A 325 4.54 0.80 6.53
N TYR A 326 3.85 0.46 7.60
CA TYR A 326 3.77 1.27 8.82
C TYR A 326 5.09 1.31 9.61
N PHE A 327 6.05 0.45 9.26
CA PHE A 327 7.41 0.51 9.79
C PHE A 327 8.33 1.51 9.06
N ALA A 328 7.86 2.25 8.07
CA ALA A 328 8.70 3.05 7.19
C ALA A 328 9.62 4.01 7.96
N LEU A 329 9.11 4.77 8.94
CA LEU A 329 9.91 5.69 9.74
C LEU A 329 10.92 4.94 10.62
N ASP A 330 10.51 3.88 11.31
CA ASP A 330 11.39 3.11 12.20
C ASP A 330 12.52 2.43 11.41
N ALA A 331 12.18 1.82 10.27
CA ALA A 331 13.17 1.22 9.37
C ALA A 331 14.15 2.25 8.80
N ALA A 332 13.65 3.40 8.34
CA ALA A 332 14.50 4.46 7.79
C ALA A 332 15.43 5.06 8.86
N ARG A 333 14.98 5.20 10.11
CA ARG A 333 15.84 5.62 11.24
C ARG A 333 16.98 4.62 11.49
N LEU A 334 16.73 3.32 11.39
CA LEU A 334 17.77 2.29 11.53
C LEU A 334 18.74 2.31 10.35
N LEU A 335 18.22 2.41 9.12
CA LEU A 335 19.06 2.48 7.90
C LEU A 335 19.98 3.70 7.89
N LYS A 336 19.54 4.83 8.47
CA LYS A 336 20.38 6.04 8.58
C LYS A 336 21.52 5.91 9.58
N LYS A 337 21.42 4.99 10.57
CA LYS A 337 22.43 4.74 11.59
C LYS A 337 23.45 3.67 11.16
N ALA A 338 23.12 2.84 10.17
CA ALA A 338 23.95 1.74 9.69
C ALA A 338 24.96 2.21 8.63
#